data_1647eedfd35a5ab614bd91a8a7f52ea9
#
_entry.id   1647eedfd35a5ab614bd91a8a7f52ea9
#
_cell.length_a   1.000
_cell.length_b   1.000
_cell.length_c   1.000
_cell.angle_alpha   90.00
_cell.angle_beta   90.00
_cell.angle_gamma   90.00
#
_symmetry.space_group_name_H-M   'P 1'
#
loop_
_entity.id
_entity.type
_entity.pdbx_description
1 polymer ?
#
loop_
_entity_poly.entity_id
_entity_poly.type
_entity_poly.pdbx_seq_one_letter_code
_entity_poly.pdbx_strand_id
1 'polypeptide(L)'
;MKNKWIIKGWMLLVACICMASPAWACSSAVISGKITPDGRPLLWKNRETGHLRNHMAYVNGEKYDFVANVNSDNYPAQKEAWIGYNTAGFALMNTQSYNLVKGDIADDDRGPDNGKVMYRALEVCATVADFCHFLDTIQKPSGIEANFGVIDAQGGAAMFEVDEHTYKMFDANDPNVAPHGYIARTNFSNGGELNVGYGYVRYLEVERVLSKACAMGGITPQLIFTDLARSFRNNILDIDLKSGDFNAPKASGWFTDQDFIPRKDTSCSIVVQGVK
;
A
#
# COMPACT_ATOMS: atom_id res chain seq x y z
N MET A 1 44.39 -6.09 29.55
CA MET A 1 43.22 -6.97 29.42
C MET A 1 41.88 -6.23 29.37
N LYS A 2 41.79 -4.92 29.62
CA LYS A 2 40.52 -4.15 29.64
C LYS A 2 39.97 -3.77 28.25
N ASN A 3 40.79 -3.70 27.20
CA ASN A 3 40.36 -3.22 25.88
C ASN A 3 39.69 -4.28 24.97
N LYS A 4 39.83 -5.56 25.25
CA LYS A 4 39.21 -6.63 24.44
C LYS A 4 37.69 -6.76 24.64
N TRP A 5 37.18 -6.37 25.80
CA TRP A 5 35.75 -6.41 26.11
C TRP A 5 34.96 -5.26 25.50
N ILE A 6 35.60 -4.09 25.41
CA ILE A 6 34.99 -2.90 24.79
C ILE A 6 34.81 -3.12 23.28
N ILE A 7 35.81 -3.67 22.60
CA ILE A 7 35.76 -3.96 21.15
C ILE A 7 34.69 -5.01 20.83
N LYS A 8 34.54 -6.05 21.67
CA LYS A 8 33.48 -7.06 21.50
C LYS A 8 32.08 -6.48 21.72
N GLY A 9 31.92 -5.57 22.68
CA GLY A 9 30.64 -4.88 22.91
C GLY A 9 30.23 -4.00 21.74
N TRP A 10 31.18 -3.28 21.13
CA TRP A 10 30.92 -2.44 19.94
C TRP A 10 30.61 -3.26 18.68
N MET A 11 31.27 -4.39 18.47
CA MET A 11 30.97 -5.32 17.38
C MET A 11 29.56 -5.93 17.51
N LEU A 12 29.12 -6.27 18.71
CA LEU A 12 27.75 -6.75 18.94
C LEU A 12 26.70 -5.65 18.72
N LEU A 13 26.98 -4.41 19.11
CA LEU A 13 26.08 -3.28 18.87
C LEU A 13 25.95 -2.95 17.38
N VAL A 14 27.07 -2.98 16.64
CA VAL A 14 27.08 -2.74 15.18
C VAL A 14 26.41 -3.90 14.43
N ALA A 15 26.58 -5.16 14.87
CA ALA A 15 25.90 -6.31 14.26
C ALA A 15 24.36 -6.28 14.47
N CYS A 16 23.87 -5.80 15.61
CA CYS A 16 22.42 -5.63 15.83
C CYS A 16 21.79 -4.51 15.00
N ILE A 17 22.56 -3.50 14.58
CA ILE A 17 22.03 -2.40 13.73
C ILE A 17 21.90 -2.85 12.26
N CYS A 18 22.63 -3.88 11.83
CA CYS A 18 22.63 -4.36 10.44
C CYS A 18 21.55 -5.38 10.08
N MET A 19 20.70 -5.80 11.05
CA MET A 19 19.68 -6.82 10.80
C MET A 19 18.23 -6.25 10.76
N ALA A 20 18.05 -4.96 10.60
CA ALA A 20 16.75 -4.45 10.22
C ALA A 20 16.54 -4.74 8.72
N SER A 21 15.89 -5.87 8.42
CA SER A 21 15.38 -6.10 7.06
C SER A 21 14.62 -4.86 6.62
N PRO A 22 14.85 -4.33 5.40
CA PRO A 22 14.10 -3.19 4.92
C PRO A 22 12.63 -3.62 4.82
N ALA A 23 11.82 -3.21 5.77
CA ALA A 23 10.38 -3.41 5.71
C ALA A 23 9.87 -2.62 4.50
N TRP A 24 9.45 -3.32 3.45
CA TRP A 24 8.83 -2.70 2.29
C TRP A 24 7.52 -2.07 2.73
N ALA A 25 7.36 -0.81 2.45
CA ALA A 25 6.28 -0.05 3.03
C ALA A 25 5.58 0.80 1.98
N CYS A 26 4.27 0.61 1.83
CA CYS A 26 3.43 1.36 0.91
C CYS A 26 2.44 2.25 1.66
N SER A 27 1.88 3.23 0.97
CA SER A 27 0.71 3.97 1.43
C SER A 27 -0.34 3.93 0.35
N SER A 28 -1.61 3.79 0.71
CA SER A 28 -2.69 3.61 -0.25
C SER A 28 -4.03 4.10 0.25
N ALA A 29 -4.96 4.31 -0.67
CA ALA A 29 -6.36 4.56 -0.37
C ALA A 29 -7.28 4.02 -1.46
N VAL A 30 -8.44 3.55 -1.03
CA VAL A 30 -9.64 3.34 -1.85
C VAL A 30 -10.60 4.50 -1.58
N ILE A 31 -11.09 5.12 -2.62
CA ILE A 31 -11.92 6.31 -2.54
C ILE A 31 -13.21 6.06 -3.33
N SER A 32 -14.34 6.16 -2.63
CA SER A 32 -15.67 6.02 -3.24
C SER A 32 -15.93 7.13 -4.26
N GLY A 33 -16.60 6.81 -5.37
CA GLY A 33 -17.10 7.80 -6.31
C GLY A 33 -18.07 8.82 -5.70
N LYS A 34 -18.67 8.53 -4.55
CA LYS A 34 -19.57 9.44 -3.84
C LYS A 34 -18.91 10.74 -3.37
N ILE A 35 -17.58 10.69 -3.19
CA ILE A 35 -16.80 11.84 -2.68
C ILE A 35 -15.77 12.36 -3.68
N THR A 36 -15.87 11.95 -4.93
CA THR A 36 -15.11 12.51 -6.05
C THR A 36 -15.99 13.45 -6.86
N PRO A 37 -15.49 14.58 -7.36
CA PRO A 37 -16.33 15.56 -8.07
C PRO A 37 -17.00 15.04 -9.34
N ASP A 38 -16.41 14.02 -9.98
CA ASP A 38 -16.91 13.43 -11.22
C ASP A 38 -17.63 12.09 -11.04
N GLY A 39 -17.78 11.61 -9.81
CA GLY A 39 -18.49 10.38 -9.46
C GLY A 39 -17.70 9.10 -9.72
N ARG A 40 -16.44 9.17 -10.13
CA ARG A 40 -15.60 7.98 -10.39
C ARG A 40 -14.79 7.58 -9.17
N PRO A 41 -14.81 6.31 -8.76
CA PRO A 41 -13.97 5.84 -7.66
C PRO A 41 -12.49 5.94 -8.02
N LEU A 42 -11.63 6.07 -7.00
CA LEU A 42 -10.18 6.14 -7.19
C LEU A 42 -9.48 5.05 -6.36
N LEU A 43 -8.42 4.47 -6.93
CA LEU A 43 -7.39 3.76 -6.21
C LEU A 43 -6.11 4.59 -6.24
N TRP A 44 -5.46 4.75 -5.10
CA TRP A 44 -4.14 5.34 -5.01
C TRP A 44 -3.18 4.41 -4.30
N LYS A 45 -1.96 4.33 -4.84
CA LYS A 45 -0.83 3.65 -4.19
C LYS A 45 0.44 4.45 -4.38
N ASN A 46 1.10 4.76 -3.27
CA ASN A 46 2.51 5.15 -3.22
C ASN A 46 3.30 3.88 -2.91
N ARG A 47 4.13 3.43 -3.86
CA ARG A 47 4.82 2.15 -3.79
C ARG A 47 6.26 2.35 -3.35
N GLU A 48 6.63 1.70 -2.25
CA GLU A 48 8.00 1.59 -1.80
C GLU A 48 8.47 0.14 -1.93
N THR A 49 9.65 -0.04 -2.52
CA THR A 49 10.21 -1.36 -2.82
C THR A 49 11.70 -1.26 -3.11
N GLY A 50 12.44 -2.34 -2.88
CA GLY A 50 13.82 -2.47 -3.36
C GLY A 50 13.94 -2.55 -4.89
N HIS A 51 12.85 -2.86 -5.60
CA HIS A 51 12.78 -2.86 -7.07
C HIS A 51 12.43 -1.47 -7.59
N LEU A 52 13.41 -0.57 -7.67
CA LEU A 52 13.20 0.82 -8.10
C LEU A 52 12.86 0.94 -9.60
N ARG A 53 13.29 -0.03 -10.42
CA ARG A 53 12.99 -0.07 -11.85
C ARG A 53 11.65 -0.76 -12.08
N ASN A 54 10.66 0.00 -12.51
CA ASN A 54 9.32 -0.50 -12.81
C ASN A 54 8.72 0.24 -14.02
N HIS A 55 7.71 -0.35 -14.64
CA HIS A 55 6.97 0.27 -15.73
C HIS A 55 5.53 -0.24 -15.76
N MET A 56 4.68 0.43 -16.55
CA MET A 56 3.34 -0.04 -16.85
C MET A 56 3.41 -1.01 -18.04
N ALA A 57 3.00 -2.26 -17.83
CA ALA A 57 2.94 -3.29 -18.84
C ALA A 57 1.50 -3.54 -19.26
N TYR A 58 1.27 -3.68 -20.58
CA TYR A 58 0.04 -4.24 -21.12
C TYR A 58 0.19 -5.76 -21.20
N VAL A 59 -0.84 -6.46 -20.74
CA VAL A 59 -0.87 -7.92 -20.66
C VAL A 59 -2.12 -8.44 -21.34
N ASN A 60 -1.95 -9.39 -22.28
CA ASN A 60 -3.07 -10.19 -22.78
C ASN A 60 -3.40 -11.24 -21.73
N GLY A 61 -4.48 -11.01 -21.00
CA GLY A 61 -4.92 -11.89 -19.92
C GLY A 61 -5.79 -13.06 -20.44
N GLU A 62 -6.09 -13.99 -19.55
CA GLU A 62 -6.89 -15.17 -19.89
C GLU A 62 -8.35 -14.79 -20.23
N LYS A 63 -8.97 -13.96 -19.43
CA LYS A 63 -10.36 -13.50 -19.60
C LYS A 63 -10.41 -12.00 -19.92
N TYR A 64 -9.58 -11.22 -19.26
CA TYR A 64 -9.51 -9.77 -19.42
C TYR A 64 -8.06 -9.34 -19.65
N ASP A 65 -7.84 -8.55 -20.68
CA ASP A 65 -6.58 -7.85 -20.86
C ASP A 65 -6.44 -6.78 -19.80
N PHE A 66 -5.22 -6.47 -19.37
CA PHE A 66 -4.99 -5.50 -18.31
C PHE A 66 -3.70 -4.69 -18.48
N VAL A 67 -3.65 -3.56 -17.82
CA VAL A 67 -2.45 -2.74 -17.65
C VAL A 67 -2.08 -2.72 -16.17
N ALA A 68 -0.82 -3.04 -15.86
CA ALA A 68 -0.35 -3.04 -14.47
C ALA A 68 1.09 -2.56 -14.34
N ASN A 69 1.40 -2.01 -13.16
CA ASN A 69 2.78 -1.75 -12.76
C ASN A 69 3.47 -3.07 -12.43
N VAL A 70 4.63 -3.29 -13.05
CA VAL A 70 5.46 -4.50 -12.90
C VAL A 70 6.91 -4.14 -12.60
N ASN A 71 7.65 -5.05 -11.97
CA ASN A 71 9.09 -4.92 -11.79
C ASN A 71 9.81 -5.17 -13.13
N SER A 72 10.55 -4.18 -13.63
CA SER A 72 11.18 -4.26 -14.97
C SER A 72 12.21 -5.37 -15.08
N ASP A 73 12.89 -5.69 -14.00
CA ASP A 73 13.95 -6.70 -13.99
C ASP A 73 13.40 -8.14 -13.97
N ASN A 74 12.16 -8.32 -13.52
CA ASN A 74 11.52 -9.62 -13.36
C ASN A 74 10.47 -9.93 -14.44
N TYR A 75 9.88 -8.90 -15.05
CA TYR A 75 8.85 -9.06 -16.07
C TYR A 75 9.48 -9.35 -17.46
N PRO A 76 8.90 -10.25 -18.30
CA PRO A 76 7.67 -11.03 -18.09
C PRO A 76 7.85 -12.40 -17.41
N ALA A 77 9.07 -12.75 -16.97
CA ALA A 77 9.36 -14.07 -16.40
C ALA A 77 8.56 -14.33 -15.10
N GLN A 78 8.41 -13.30 -14.27
CA GLN A 78 7.53 -13.34 -13.09
C GLN A 78 6.20 -12.64 -13.43
N LYS A 79 5.11 -13.37 -13.24
CA LYS A 79 3.75 -12.87 -13.45
C LYS A 79 3.27 -12.18 -12.17
N GLU A 80 3.77 -10.98 -11.92
CA GLU A 80 3.50 -10.16 -10.74
C GLU A 80 3.00 -8.78 -11.14
N ALA A 81 1.98 -8.29 -10.42
CA ALA A 81 1.43 -6.95 -10.58
C ALA A 81 1.30 -6.24 -9.22
N TRP A 82 1.44 -4.92 -9.19
CA TRP A 82 1.47 -4.14 -7.95
C TRP A 82 0.39 -3.07 -7.83
N ILE A 83 -0.14 -2.62 -8.93
CA ILE A 83 -1.37 -1.85 -9.12
C ILE A 83 -1.72 -1.91 -10.60
N GLY A 84 -3.00 -2.09 -10.94
CA GLY A 84 -3.42 -2.19 -12.32
C GLY A 84 -4.94 -2.15 -12.48
N TYR A 85 -5.37 -2.18 -13.74
CA TYR A 85 -6.77 -2.26 -14.12
C TYR A 85 -6.93 -3.08 -15.39
N ASN A 86 -8.09 -3.71 -15.57
CA ASN A 86 -8.40 -4.56 -16.71
C ASN A 86 -9.53 -4.00 -17.60
N THR A 87 -9.76 -4.66 -18.73
CA THR A 87 -10.77 -4.27 -19.72
C THR A 87 -12.21 -4.38 -19.23
N ALA A 88 -12.48 -5.07 -18.13
CA ALA A 88 -13.79 -5.07 -17.48
C ALA A 88 -14.02 -3.83 -16.60
N GLY A 89 -13.03 -2.96 -16.40
CA GLY A 89 -13.09 -1.83 -15.49
C GLY A 89 -12.82 -2.19 -14.02
N PHE A 90 -12.36 -3.39 -13.75
CA PHE A 90 -11.86 -3.80 -12.42
C PHE A 90 -10.44 -3.30 -12.24
N ALA A 91 -10.16 -2.71 -11.07
CA ALA A 91 -8.82 -2.30 -10.70
C ALA A 91 -8.45 -2.77 -9.29
N LEU A 92 -7.17 -3.06 -9.11
CA LEU A 92 -6.64 -3.68 -7.90
C LEU A 92 -5.28 -3.08 -7.54
N MET A 93 -5.03 -2.85 -6.26
CA MET A 93 -3.73 -2.51 -5.69
C MET A 93 -3.52 -3.22 -4.36
N ASN A 94 -2.28 -3.27 -3.86
CA ASN A 94 -1.99 -3.81 -2.53
C ASN A 94 -1.09 -2.92 -1.70
N THR A 95 -1.09 -3.16 -0.38
CA THR A 95 0.01 -2.85 0.54
C THR A 95 0.32 -4.08 1.36
N GLN A 96 1.62 -4.37 1.57
CA GLN A 96 2.01 -5.42 2.52
C GLN A 96 1.50 -5.07 3.91
N SER A 97 0.89 -6.01 4.61
CA SER A 97 0.60 -5.95 6.04
C SER A 97 1.68 -6.71 6.82
N TYR A 98 1.85 -6.40 8.09
CA TYR A 98 2.82 -7.05 8.97
C TYR A 98 2.23 -7.34 10.36
N ASN A 99 0.92 -7.45 10.46
CA ASN A 99 0.24 -7.64 11.73
C ASN A 99 -1.00 -8.55 11.67
N LEU A 100 -1.24 -9.22 10.53
CA LEU A 100 -2.36 -10.15 10.36
C LEU A 100 -1.97 -11.58 10.72
N VAL A 101 -0.74 -11.98 10.44
CA VAL A 101 -0.23 -13.33 10.69
C VAL A 101 0.65 -13.32 11.94
N LYS A 102 0.44 -14.26 12.85
CA LYS A 102 1.27 -14.41 14.03
C LYS A 102 2.60 -15.08 13.67
N GLY A 103 3.69 -14.37 13.91
CA GLY A 103 5.05 -14.78 13.57
C GLY A 103 5.47 -14.30 12.18
N ASP A 104 6.79 -14.25 11.94
CA ASP A 104 7.32 -13.88 10.64
C ASP A 104 6.94 -14.94 9.60
N ILE A 105 6.32 -14.50 8.51
CA ILE A 105 6.18 -15.34 7.31
C ILE A 105 7.57 -15.49 6.73
N ALA A 106 8.14 -16.69 6.81
CA ALA A 106 9.38 -17.00 6.11
C ALA A 106 9.14 -16.90 4.60
N ASP A 107 10.00 -16.18 3.90
CA ASP A 107 9.81 -15.70 2.52
C ASP A 107 9.67 -16.80 1.44
N ASP A 108 9.82 -18.08 1.76
CA ASP A 108 10.19 -19.03 0.71
C ASP A 108 9.26 -20.21 0.43
N ASP A 109 8.17 -20.47 1.19
CA ASP A 109 7.41 -21.72 0.92
C ASP A 109 5.88 -21.64 1.06
N ARG A 110 5.23 -20.47 1.10
CA ARG A 110 3.83 -20.38 1.59
C ARG A 110 2.76 -20.08 0.55
N GLY A 111 3.00 -20.36 -0.72
CA GLY A 111 1.96 -20.21 -1.73
C GLY A 111 2.11 -18.96 -2.61
N PRO A 112 1.04 -18.50 -3.28
CA PRO A 112 1.13 -17.36 -4.20
C PRO A 112 1.44 -16.09 -3.42
N ASP A 113 2.52 -15.39 -3.80
CA ASP A 113 2.81 -14.07 -3.26
C ASP A 113 1.79 -13.01 -3.71
N ASN A 114 1.76 -11.88 -3.02
CA ASN A 114 0.78 -10.82 -3.28
C ASN A 114 0.77 -10.34 -4.74
N GLY A 115 1.93 -10.29 -5.39
CA GLY A 115 2.06 -9.86 -6.78
C GLY A 115 1.44 -10.84 -7.77
N LYS A 116 1.59 -12.14 -7.55
CA LYS A 116 0.99 -13.20 -8.39
C LYS A 116 -0.52 -13.26 -8.21
N VAL A 117 -0.99 -13.12 -6.97
CA VAL A 117 -2.43 -13.02 -6.67
C VAL A 117 -3.05 -11.84 -7.41
N MET A 118 -2.41 -10.67 -7.38
CA MET A 118 -2.89 -9.50 -8.11
C MET A 118 -2.89 -9.69 -9.62
N TYR A 119 -1.83 -10.28 -10.17
CA TYR A 119 -1.75 -10.59 -11.59
C TYR A 119 -2.92 -11.46 -12.01
N ARG A 120 -3.15 -12.57 -11.28
CA ARG A 120 -4.24 -13.51 -11.57
C ARG A 120 -5.63 -12.89 -11.39
N ALA A 121 -5.84 -12.09 -10.35
CA ALA A 121 -7.12 -11.40 -10.14
C ALA A 121 -7.43 -10.41 -11.28
N LEU A 122 -6.44 -9.67 -11.79
CA LEU A 122 -6.60 -8.78 -12.95
C LEU A 122 -6.97 -9.55 -14.24
N GLU A 123 -6.50 -10.80 -14.39
CA GLU A 123 -6.90 -11.65 -15.53
C GLU A 123 -8.36 -12.09 -15.49
N VAL A 124 -8.99 -12.26 -14.30
CA VAL A 124 -10.24 -13.02 -14.19
C VAL A 124 -11.40 -12.29 -13.52
N CYS A 125 -11.15 -11.30 -12.67
CA CYS A 125 -12.18 -10.58 -11.92
C CYS A 125 -12.69 -9.36 -12.71
N ALA A 126 -14.00 -9.08 -12.58
CA ALA A 126 -14.62 -7.88 -13.12
C ALA A 126 -15.22 -6.98 -12.04
N THR A 127 -15.52 -7.54 -10.86
CA THR A 127 -16.22 -6.85 -9.78
C THR A 127 -15.59 -7.11 -8.42
N VAL A 128 -15.96 -6.31 -7.42
CA VAL A 128 -15.61 -6.58 -5.99
C VAL A 128 -16.10 -7.98 -5.58
N ALA A 129 -17.29 -8.38 -6.03
CA ALA A 129 -17.83 -9.72 -5.72
C ALA A 129 -17.01 -10.85 -6.36
N ASP A 130 -16.50 -10.67 -7.59
CA ASP A 130 -15.59 -11.63 -8.22
C ASP A 130 -14.29 -11.77 -7.42
N PHE A 131 -13.79 -10.68 -6.86
CA PHE A 131 -12.58 -10.72 -6.03
C PHE A 131 -12.82 -11.46 -4.70
N CYS A 132 -13.99 -11.30 -4.07
CA CYS A 132 -14.38 -12.12 -2.92
C CYS A 132 -14.37 -13.61 -3.29
N HIS A 133 -15.05 -13.98 -4.38
CA HIS A 133 -15.08 -15.37 -4.84
C HIS A 133 -13.67 -15.89 -5.19
N PHE A 134 -12.85 -15.07 -5.82
CA PHE A 134 -11.45 -15.40 -6.12
C PHE A 134 -10.67 -15.73 -4.83
N LEU A 135 -10.77 -14.88 -3.81
CA LEU A 135 -10.11 -15.10 -2.51
C LEU A 135 -10.64 -16.36 -1.79
N ASP A 136 -11.92 -16.70 -1.96
CA ASP A 136 -12.50 -17.95 -1.42
C ASP A 136 -11.93 -19.20 -2.08
N THR A 137 -11.53 -19.11 -3.35
CA THR A 137 -11.09 -20.25 -4.17
C THR A 137 -9.58 -20.51 -4.16
N ILE A 138 -8.76 -19.57 -3.74
CA ILE A 138 -7.30 -19.75 -3.67
C ILE A 138 -6.94 -20.78 -2.58
N GLN A 139 -5.88 -21.53 -2.84
CA GLN A 139 -5.38 -22.54 -1.88
C GLN A 139 -5.04 -21.90 -0.53
N LYS A 140 -5.35 -22.59 0.56
CA LYS A 140 -5.05 -22.18 1.93
C LYS A 140 -4.07 -23.18 2.58
N PRO A 141 -3.10 -22.76 3.40
CA PRO A 141 -2.73 -21.37 3.64
C PRO A 141 -2.18 -20.70 2.36
N SER A 142 -2.54 -19.43 2.13
CA SER A 142 -2.24 -18.74 0.88
C SER A 142 -0.86 -18.07 0.86
N GLY A 143 -0.21 -17.94 2.00
CA GLY A 143 1.02 -17.15 2.16
C GLY A 143 0.81 -15.64 1.99
N ILE A 144 -0.44 -15.17 1.92
CA ILE A 144 -0.78 -13.76 1.78
C ILE A 144 -0.82 -13.10 3.15
N GLU A 145 -0.25 -11.92 3.24
CA GLU A 145 -0.47 -11.00 4.34
C GLU A 145 -0.48 -9.57 3.77
N ALA A 146 -1.66 -9.09 3.40
CA ALA A 146 -1.77 -7.82 2.67
C ALA A 146 -3.11 -7.12 2.85
N ASN A 147 -3.10 -5.81 2.60
CA ASN A 147 -4.31 -5.05 2.30
C ASN A 147 -4.44 -4.94 0.78
N PHE A 148 -5.61 -5.27 0.22
CA PHE A 148 -5.93 -5.05 -1.19
C PHE A 148 -7.03 -4.01 -1.32
N GLY A 149 -6.81 -3.02 -2.18
CA GLY A 149 -7.83 -2.07 -2.58
C GLY A 149 -8.40 -2.43 -3.94
N VAL A 150 -9.71 -2.39 -4.07
CA VAL A 150 -10.45 -2.77 -5.28
C VAL A 150 -11.46 -1.69 -5.65
N ILE A 151 -11.56 -1.39 -6.93
CA ILE A 151 -12.68 -0.65 -7.52
C ILE A 151 -13.16 -1.37 -8.78
N ASP A 152 -14.44 -1.18 -9.15
CA ASP A 152 -15.01 -1.79 -10.34
C ASP A 152 -15.91 -0.85 -11.15
N ALA A 153 -16.33 -1.32 -12.34
CA ALA A 153 -17.18 -0.57 -13.26
C ALA A 153 -18.63 -0.36 -12.77
N GLN A 154 -19.03 -1.07 -11.70
CA GLN A 154 -20.37 -0.94 -11.11
C GLN A 154 -20.38 0.10 -9.96
N GLY A 155 -19.26 0.79 -9.73
CA GLY A 155 -19.08 1.75 -8.64
C GLY A 155 -18.65 1.10 -7.33
N GLY A 156 -18.31 -0.17 -7.33
CA GLY A 156 -17.71 -0.87 -6.19
C GLY A 156 -16.40 -0.20 -5.79
N ALA A 157 -16.19 -0.06 -4.46
CA ALA A 157 -14.98 0.50 -3.89
C ALA A 157 -14.76 -0.15 -2.51
N ALA A 158 -13.78 -1.05 -2.38
CA ALA A 158 -13.58 -1.83 -1.16
C ALA A 158 -12.10 -2.02 -0.82
N MET A 159 -11.82 -2.09 0.47
CA MET A 159 -10.53 -2.50 1.02
C MET A 159 -10.67 -3.89 1.65
N PHE A 160 -9.71 -4.75 1.39
CA PHE A 160 -9.63 -6.09 1.95
C PHE A 160 -8.39 -6.21 2.83
N GLU A 161 -8.53 -6.75 4.01
CA GLU A 161 -7.43 -7.21 4.86
C GLU A 161 -7.39 -8.73 4.73
N VAL A 162 -6.31 -9.27 4.18
CA VAL A 162 -6.20 -10.70 3.79
C VAL A 162 -5.03 -11.33 4.51
N ASP A 163 -5.31 -12.41 5.22
CA ASP A 163 -4.32 -13.29 5.84
C ASP A 163 -4.22 -14.65 5.12
N GLU A 164 -3.42 -15.56 5.65
CA GLU A 164 -3.18 -16.90 5.07
C GLU A 164 -4.46 -17.74 4.90
N HIS A 165 -5.50 -17.47 5.69
CA HIS A 165 -6.67 -18.34 5.78
C HIS A 165 -7.98 -17.65 5.42
N THR A 166 -8.07 -16.33 5.68
CA THR A 166 -9.32 -15.59 5.58
C THR A 166 -9.09 -14.15 5.09
N TYR A 167 -10.17 -13.44 4.91
CA TYR A 167 -10.13 -12.01 4.63
C TYR A 167 -11.29 -11.28 5.29
N LYS A 168 -11.12 -9.97 5.46
CA LYS A 168 -12.18 -9.05 5.87
C LYS A 168 -12.32 -7.94 4.85
N MET A 169 -13.53 -7.73 4.35
CA MET A 169 -13.87 -6.66 3.41
C MET A 169 -14.43 -5.45 4.14
N PHE A 170 -14.02 -4.27 3.69
CA PHE A 170 -14.52 -2.97 4.13
C PHE A 170 -15.00 -2.18 2.92
N ASP A 171 -16.29 -1.92 2.83
CA ASP A 171 -16.92 -1.19 1.73
C ASP A 171 -16.77 0.33 1.96
N ALA A 172 -16.06 1.01 1.05
CA ALA A 172 -15.91 2.47 1.10
C ALA A 172 -17.20 3.22 0.74
N ASN A 173 -18.21 2.54 0.20
CA ASN A 173 -19.53 3.10 -0.08
C ASN A 173 -20.49 3.01 1.12
N ASP A 174 -20.16 2.20 2.15
CA ASP A 174 -20.97 2.11 3.36
C ASP A 174 -20.55 3.20 4.37
N PRO A 175 -21.41 4.15 4.72
CA PRO A 175 -21.07 5.21 5.66
C PRO A 175 -20.84 4.71 7.10
N ASN A 176 -21.29 3.50 7.45
CA ASN A 176 -21.00 2.90 8.75
C ASN A 176 -19.57 2.32 8.81
N VAL A 177 -18.98 1.99 7.67
CA VAL A 177 -17.62 1.46 7.54
C VAL A 177 -16.63 2.58 7.21
N ALA A 178 -17.00 3.45 6.27
CA ALA A 178 -16.19 4.55 5.78
C ALA A 178 -16.99 5.88 5.83
N PRO A 179 -17.09 6.53 7.01
CA PRO A 179 -17.91 7.74 7.17
C PRO A 179 -17.55 8.90 6.23
N HIS A 180 -16.30 8.93 5.79
CA HIS A 180 -15.80 9.93 4.85
C HIS A 180 -15.72 9.42 3.41
N GLY A 181 -16.21 8.22 3.10
CA GLY A 181 -16.23 7.65 1.76
C GLY A 181 -14.85 7.24 1.22
N TYR A 182 -13.85 7.06 2.06
CA TYR A 182 -12.55 6.49 1.70
C TYR A 182 -12.03 5.56 2.80
N ILE A 183 -11.09 4.68 2.43
CA ILE A 183 -10.37 3.81 3.35
C ILE A 183 -8.89 3.87 3.01
N ALA A 184 -8.08 4.33 3.95
CA ALA A 184 -6.62 4.35 3.86
C ALA A 184 -6.00 3.09 4.48
N ARG A 185 -4.88 2.64 3.92
CA ARG A 185 -4.01 1.61 4.53
C ARG A 185 -2.55 1.93 4.23
N THR A 186 -1.72 1.56 5.20
CA THR A 186 -0.26 1.53 5.03
C THR A 186 0.23 0.09 5.24
N ASN A 187 1.21 -0.15 6.09
CA ASN A 187 1.75 -1.50 6.28
C ASN A 187 1.29 -2.13 7.60
N PHE A 188 0.06 -1.88 7.94
CA PHE A 188 -0.71 -2.57 8.96
C PHE A 188 -2.18 -2.66 8.55
N SER A 189 -2.88 -3.61 9.13
CA SER A 189 -4.32 -3.83 9.01
C SER A 189 -5.02 -3.50 10.32
N ASN A 190 -6.21 -2.93 10.25
CA ASN A 190 -6.97 -2.57 11.45
C ASN A 190 -7.47 -3.80 12.22
N GLY A 191 -7.67 -4.93 11.53
CA GLY A 191 -8.05 -6.20 12.12
C GLY A 191 -6.89 -7.04 12.67
N GLY A 192 -5.64 -6.57 12.49
CA GLY A 192 -4.44 -7.26 12.93
C GLY A 192 -4.05 -6.97 14.38
N GLU A 193 -2.87 -7.44 14.78
CA GLU A 193 -2.34 -7.22 16.12
C GLU A 193 -2.01 -5.74 16.33
N LEU A 194 -2.43 -5.19 17.48
CA LEU A 194 -2.25 -3.79 17.83
C LEU A 194 -0.76 -3.46 18.06
N ASN A 195 -0.33 -2.30 17.56
CA ASN A 195 1.04 -1.80 17.68
C ASN A 195 2.09 -2.67 16.97
N VAL A 196 1.66 -3.58 16.11
CA VAL A 196 2.50 -4.37 15.20
C VAL A 196 2.31 -3.86 13.77
N GLY A 197 3.34 -4.00 12.93
CA GLY A 197 3.34 -3.45 11.57
C GLY A 197 3.98 -2.06 11.49
N TYR A 198 3.84 -1.41 10.33
CA TYR A 198 4.58 -0.17 10.02
C TYR A 198 3.67 0.88 9.37
N GLY A 199 4.12 2.14 9.45
CA GLY A 199 3.51 3.24 8.72
C GLY A 199 2.35 3.94 9.41
N TYR A 200 2.23 3.82 10.73
CA TYR A 200 1.21 4.53 11.50
C TYR A 200 1.29 6.05 11.32
N VAL A 201 2.50 6.62 11.29
CA VAL A 201 2.69 8.07 11.06
C VAL A 201 2.23 8.46 9.67
N ARG A 202 2.56 7.66 8.64
CA ARG A 202 2.11 7.88 7.25
C ARG A 202 0.60 7.75 7.13
N TYR A 203 -0.01 6.79 7.83
CA TYR A 203 -1.46 6.63 7.90
C TYR A 203 -2.14 7.91 8.40
N LEU A 204 -1.64 8.49 9.50
CA LEU A 204 -2.16 9.76 10.03
C LEU A 204 -2.07 10.91 9.01
N GLU A 205 -1.03 10.94 8.19
CA GLU A 205 -0.90 11.95 7.13
C GLU A 205 -1.88 11.71 5.99
N VAL A 206 -2.10 10.44 5.58
CA VAL A 206 -3.13 10.11 4.59
C VAL A 206 -4.50 10.56 5.09
N GLU A 207 -4.85 10.21 6.33
CA GLU A 207 -6.12 10.62 6.96
C GLU A 207 -6.29 12.14 7.00
N ARG A 208 -5.25 12.87 7.41
CA ARG A 208 -5.28 14.34 7.48
C ARG A 208 -5.55 14.98 6.12
N VAL A 209 -4.87 14.53 5.07
CA VAL A 209 -5.02 15.10 3.73
C VAL A 209 -6.39 14.77 3.14
N LEU A 210 -6.79 13.49 3.21
CA LEU A 210 -8.05 13.04 2.62
C LEU A 210 -9.27 13.58 3.36
N SER A 211 -9.27 13.60 4.70
CA SER A 211 -10.39 14.19 5.47
C SER A 211 -10.57 15.68 5.19
N LYS A 212 -9.44 16.43 5.10
CA LYS A 212 -9.48 17.84 4.70
C LYS A 212 -10.06 18.01 3.29
N ALA A 213 -9.66 17.17 2.34
CA ALA A 213 -10.17 17.22 0.97
C ALA A 213 -11.68 16.94 0.91
N CYS A 214 -12.19 15.97 1.66
CA CYS A 214 -13.63 15.71 1.77
C CYS A 214 -14.39 16.93 2.27
N ALA A 215 -13.87 17.61 3.30
CA ALA A 215 -14.49 18.83 3.84
C ALA A 215 -14.45 20.01 2.84
N MET A 216 -13.55 19.99 1.88
CA MET A 216 -13.34 21.06 0.88
C MET A 216 -13.99 20.79 -0.49
N GLY A 217 -14.80 19.75 -0.62
CA GLY A 217 -15.57 19.49 -1.86
C GLY A 217 -15.14 18.24 -2.63
N GLY A 218 -14.29 17.39 -2.07
CA GLY A 218 -14.00 16.07 -2.58
C GLY A 218 -12.55 15.79 -2.96
N ILE A 219 -12.29 14.54 -3.26
CA ILE A 219 -10.94 14.05 -3.57
C ILE A 219 -10.78 13.94 -5.09
N THR A 220 -9.66 14.46 -5.61
CA THR A 220 -9.30 14.42 -7.03
C THR A 220 -7.93 13.77 -7.23
N PRO A 221 -7.64 13.19 -8.42
CA PRO A 221 -6.29 12.73 -8.75
C PRO A 221 -5.24 13.82 -8.60
N GLN A 222 -5.59 15.07 -8.97
CA GLN A 222 -4.68 16.21 -8.83
C GLN A 222 -4.29 16.44 -7.37
N LEU A 223 -5.25 16.47 -6.44
CA LEU A 223 -4.99 16.63 -5.00
C LEU A 223 -4.09 15.50 -4.48
N ILE A 224 -4.35 14.25 -4.90
CA ILE A 224 -3.52 13.11 -4.51
C ILE A 224 -2.07 13.33 -4.93
N PHE A 225 -1.81 13.76 -6.17
CA PHE A 225 -0.44 13.97 -6.66
C PHE A 225 0.24 15.20 -6.08
N THR A 226 -0.49 16.30 -5.81
CA THR A 226 0.12 17.54 -5.31
C THR A 226 0.31 17.55 -3.80
N ASP A 227 -0.69 17.10 -3.06
CA ASP A 227 -0.76 17.31 -1.61
C ASP A 227 -0.46 16.03 -0.83
N LEU A 228 -0.94 14.86 -1.31
CA LEU A 228 -0.78 13.61 -0.60
C LEU A 228 0.54 12.90 -0.96
N ALA A 229 0.73 12.53 -2.24
CA ALA A 229 1.91 11.77 -2.66
C ALA A 229 3.24 12.51 -2.46
N ARG A 230 3.19 13.82 -2.26
CA ARG A 230 4.32 14.71 -2.01
C ARG A 230 4.33 15.32 -0.62
N SER A 231 3.58 14.74 0.32
CA SER A 231 3.57 15.24 1.69
C SER A 231 4.81 14.78 2.45
N PHE A 232 5.62 15.72 2.89
CA PHE A 232 6.75 15.51 3.80
C PHE A 232 6.39 15.97 5.20
N ARG A 233 5.17 15.66 5.64
CA ARG A 233 4.70 16.01 6.98
C ARG A 233 4.70 14.81 7.90
N ASN A 234 5.19 15.01 9.13
CA ASN A 234 5.05 14.11 10.26
C ASN A 234 4.09 14.75 11.27
N ASN A 235 2.89 14.17 11.41
CA ASN A 235 1.83 14.74 12.27
C ASN A 235 2.08 14.52 13.76
N ILE A 236 2.90 13.54 14.14
CA ILE A 236 3.21 13.29 15.56
C ILE A 236 4.21 14.33 16.06
N LEU A 237 5.21 14.66 15.23
CA LEU A 237 6.24 15.63 15.58
C LEU A 237 5.88 17.06 15.19
N ASP A 238 4.75 17.25 14.51
CA ASP A 238 4.32 18.53 13.90
C ASP A 238 5.40 19.18 13.02
N ILE A 239 6.06 18.36 12.21
CA ILE A 239 7.14 18.79 11.29
C ILE A 239 6.62 18.72 9.86
N ASP A 240 6.89 19.77 9.06
CA ASP A 240 6.72 19.78 7.61
C ASP A 240 8.03 20.20 6.95
N LEU A 241 8.69 19.28 6.24
CA LEU A 241 9.96 19.57 5.58
C LEU A 241 9.86 20.66 4.51
N LYS A 242 8.66 20.86 3.94
CA LYS A 242 8.43 21.93 2.95
C LYS A 242 8.40 23.32 3.59
N SER A 243 8.07 23.42 4.87
CA SER A 243 8.10 24.69 5.61
C SER A 243 9.48 25.05 6.16
N GLY A 244 10.47 24.17 5.99
CA GLY A 244 11.81 24.33 6.55
C GLY A 244 11.97 23.80 7.97
N ASP A 245 10.96 23.13 8.52
CA ASP A 245 10.94 22.58 9.88
C ASP A 245 11.68 21.23 10.02
N PHE A 246 12.67 20.97 9.18
CA PHE A 246 13.31 19.65 9.09
C PHE A 246 14.56 19.52 9.98
N ASN A 247 14.44 19.86 11.24
CA ASN A 247 15.62 19.93 12.07
C ASN A 247 15.54 19.06 13.31
N ALA A 248 15.87 17.78 13.16
CA ALA A 248 16.16 16.93 14.32
C ALA A 248 17.46 16.13 14.09
N PRO A 249 18.60 16.51 14.63
CA PRO A 249 18.89 17.77 15.33
C PRO A 249 18.94 18.99 14.39
N LYS A 250 18.53 20.13 14.92
CA LYS A 250 18.38 21.37 14.17
C LYS A 250 19.63 21.71 13.35
N ALA A 251 19.45 22.03 12.05
CA ALA A 251 20.51 22.35 11.10
C ALA A 251 21.47 21.18 10.74
N SER A 252 21.15 19.93 11.08
CA SER A 252 21.98 18.78 10.67
C SER A 252 21.87 18.44 9.18
N GLY A 253 20.75 18.77 8.55
CA GLY A 253 20.42 18.34 7.19
C GLY A 253 20.02 16.85 7.09
N TRP A 254 19.91 16.17 8.21
CA TRP A 254 19.53 14.75 8.28
C TRP A 254 18.13 14.58 8.88
N PHE A 255 17.38 13.63 8.36
CA PHE A 255 16.09 13.21 8.89
C PHE A 255 15.85 11.72 8.59
N THR A 256 14.95 11.10 9.34
CA THR A 256 14.51 9.73 9.09
C THR A 256 13.35 9.77 8.11
N ASP A 257 13.51 9.13 6.95
CA ASP A 257 12.52 9.17 5.87
C ASP A 257 11.36 8.17 6.02
N GLN A 258 11.42 7.28 7.02
CA GLN A 258 10.44 6.21 7.24
C GLN A 258 9.02 6.71 7.50
N ASP A 259 8.87 7.90 8.04
CA ASP A 259 7.62 8.48 8.51
C ASP A 259 6.93 9.39 7.47
N PHE A 260 7.56 9.63 6.34
CA PHE A 260 6.98 10.45 5.26
C PHE A 260 6.34 9.59 4.17
N ILE A 261 5.37 10.16 3.45
CA ILE A 261 4.74 9.49 2.30
C ILE A 261 5.80 9.23 1.22
N PRO A 262 6.53 10.25 0.68
CA PRO A 262 7.63 9.99 -0.23
C PRO A 262 8.90 9.67 0.55
N ARG A 263 9.63 8.64 0.10
CA ARG A 263 10.87 8.18 0.71
C ARG A 263 11.89 7.80 -0.38
N LYS A 264 13.13 7.51 0.03
CA LYS A 264 14.20 7.09 -0.90
C LYS A 264 13.82 5.85 -1.74
N ASP A 265 13.01 4.95 -1.18
CA ASP A 265 12.58 3.71 -1.82
C ASP A 265 11.22 3.85 -2.54
N THR A 266 10.67 5.06 -2.66
CA THR A 266 9.48 5.32 -3.44
C THR A 266 9.79 5.12 -4.92
N SER A 267 9.24 4.05 -5.50
CA SER A 267 9.46 3.69 -6.91
C SER A 267 8.41 4.28 -7.85
N CYS A 268 7.19 4.48 -7.38
CA CYS A 268 6.13 5.15 -8.13
C CYS A 268 4.98 5.61 -7.21
N SER A 269 4.19 6.56 -7.71
CA SER A 269 2.88 6.92 -7.17
C SER A 269 1.87 6.86 -8.30
N ILE A 270 0.84 6.02 -8.15
CA ILE A 270 -0.14 5.73 -9.20
C ILE A 270 -1.55 5.95 -8.67
N VAL A 271 -2.37 6.62 -9.47
CA VAL A 271 -3.82 6.72 -9.28
C VAL A 271 -4.49 6.01 -10.44
N VAL A 272 -5.38 5.06 -10.14
CA VAL A 272 -6.32 4.51 -11.10
C VAL A 272 -7.67 5.17 -10.85
N GLN A 273 -8.21 5.81 -11.88
CA GLN A 273 -9.54 6.38 -11.86
C GLN A 273 -10.50 5.40 -12.51
N GLY A 274 -11.52 4.99 -11.78
CA GLY A 274 -12.52 4.05 -12.24
C GLY A 274 -13.43 4.62 -13.34
N VAL A 275 -14.32 3.79 -13.85
CA VAL A 275 -15.35 4.18 -14.81
C VAL A 275 -16.53 4.85 -14.10
N LYS A 276 -17.34 5.57 -14.87
CA LYS A 276 -18.55 6.26 -14.41
C LYS A 276 -19.76 5.44 -14.78
#